data_c054fc83e393832d33251b1b17e5f78b
#
_entry.id   c054fc83e393832d33251b1b17e5f78b
#
_cell.length_a   1.000
_cell.length_b   1.000
_cell.length_c   1.000
_cell.angle_alpha   90.00
_cell.angle_beta   90.00
_cell.angle_gamma   90.00
#
_symmetry.space_group_name_H-M   'P 1'
#
loop_
_entity.id
_entity.type
_entity.pdbx_description
1 polymer ?
#
loop_
_entity_poly.entity_id
_entity_poly.type
_entity_poly.pdbx_seq_one_letter_code
_entity_poly.pdbx_strand_id
1 'polypeptide(L)'
;MLKPAPTTRIDPTLARGTLLARSPATNDRPPSVTLAFPNTHYEMTLTAVGDVKADVGKRIIGIIRAEAQRVDLVKTGGRFVEPVYGMPRRVQGSIIAADNTANTITLHAGMPVVCKLTDPRQRAVAFEPGQLVCCEIAPGATFTQKAPARDEA
;
A
#
# COMPACT_ATOMS: atom_id res chain seq x y z
N MET A 1 -17.08 -33.30 15.60
CA MET A 1 -17.43 -31.90 15.39
C MET A 1 -16.66 -31.35 14.22
N LEU A 2 -17.37 -30.79 13.32
CA LEU A 2 -16.72 -30.14 12.17
C LEU A 2 -16.20 -28.79 12.60
N LYS A 3 -14.92 -28.64 12.49
CA LYS A 3 -14.35 -27.30 12.57
C LYS A 3 -14.67 -26.59 11.27
N PRO A 4 -15.14 -25.36 11.35
CA PRO A 4 -15.20 -24.58 10.12
C PRO A 4 -13.81 -24.56 9.49
N ALA A 5 -13.77 -24.63 8.18
CA ALA A 5 -12.52 -24.47 7.48
C ALA A 5 -11.84 -23.22 7.99
N PRO A 6 -10.53 -23.26 8.22
CA PRO A 6 -9.84 -22.04 8.67
C PRO A 6 -10.14 -20.93 7.68
N THR A 7 -10.84 -19.93 8.18
CA THR A 7 -11.10 -18.75 7.38
C THR A 7 -9.75 -18.10 7.15
N THR A 8 -9.25 -18.20 5.94
CA THR A 8 -8.06 -17.47 5.61
C THR A 8 -8.42 -15.99 5.72
N ARG A 9 -8.01 -15.39 6.80
CA ARG A 9 -8.20 -13.96 6.93
C ARG A 9 -7.37 -13.29 5.87
N ILE A 10 -8.05 -12.62 4.98
CA ILE A 10 -7.37 -11.76 4.03
C ILE A 10 -6.87 -10.56 4.81
N ASP A 11 -5.56 -10.40 4.88
CA ASP A 11 -4.97 -9.24 5.50
C ASP A 11 -5.30 -8.03 4.61
N PRO A 12 -6.06 -7.05 5.11
CA PRO A 12 -6.48 -5.92 4.27
C PRO A 12 -5.32 -5.02 3.88
N THR A 13 -4.17 -5.14 4.54
CA THR A 13 -3.00 -4.30 4.22
C THR A 13 -2.18 -4.86 3.07
N LEU A 14 -2.43 -6.10 2.64
CA LEU A 14 -1.60 -6.72 1.61
C LEU A 14 -2.05 -6.30 0.22
N ALA A 15 -1.11 -5.75 -0.53
CA ALA A 15 -1.27 -5.45 -1.94
C ALA A 15 -0.75 -6.61 -2.78
N ARG A 16 -1.49 -6.95 -3.83
CA ARG A 16 -1.13 -8.03 -4.75
C ARG A 16 -0.92 -7.44 -6.12
N GLY A 17 0.26 -7.60 -6.66
CA GLY A 17 0.59 -7.02 -7.95
C GLY A 17 1.52 -7.90 -8.74
N THR A 18 1.99 -7.36 -9.85
CA THR A 18 2.99 -7.98 -10.70
C THR A 18 4.24 -7.11 -10.68
N LEU A 19 5.38 -7.73 -10.47
CA LEU A 19 6.65 -7.00 -10.49
C LEU A 19 7.03 -6.72 -11.93
N LEU A 20 7.03 -5.45 -12.32
CA LEU A 20 7.37 -5.03 -13.69
C LEU A 20 8.85 -4.76 -13.85
N ALA A 21 9.47 -4.17 -12.83
CA ALA A 21 10.86 -3.77 -12.88
C ALA A 21 11.41 -3.66 -11.48
N ARG A 22 12.73 -3.78 -11.36
CA ARG A 22 13.42 -3.54 -10.10
C ARG A 22 14.75 -2.88 -10.39
N SER A 23 15.15 -1.98 -9.51
CA SER A 23 16.42 -1.28 -9.63
C SER A 23 17.20 -1.47 -8.34
N PRO A 24 18.47 -1.85 -8.42
CA PRO A 24 19.29 -1.99 -7.23
C PRO A 24 19.60 -0.64 -6.61
N ALA A 25 20.01 -0.66 -5.36
CA ALA A 25 20.50 0.54 -4.69
C ALA A 25 21.74 1.07 -5.39
N THR A 26 21.81 2.38 -5.48
CA THR A 26 23.02 3.07 -5.97
C THR A 26 23.48 4.04 -4.89
N ASN A 27 24.60 4.75 -5.14
CA ASN A 27 25.08 5.73 -4.17
C ASN A 27 24.08 6.86 -3.93
N ASP A 28 23.25 7.15 -4.93
CA ASP A 28 22.33 8.28 -4.88
C ASP A 28 20.87 7.89 -4.66
N ARG A 29 20.55 6.61 -4.80
CA ARG A 29 19.17 6.14 -4.76
C ARG A 29 19.02 4.84 -4.01
N PRO A 30 17.95 4.69 -3.21
CA PRO A 30 17.63 3.40 -2.62
C PRO A 30 17.16 2.42 -3.69
N PRO A 31 17.12 1.13 -3.37
CA PRO A 31 16.55 0.15 -4.29
C PRO A 31 15.07 0.43 -4.49
N SER A 32 14.56 0.12 -5.66
CA SER A 32 13.16 0.35 -5.97
C SER A 32 12.54 -0.81 -6.74
N VAL A 33 11.21 -0.86 -6.70
CA VAL A 33 10.42 -1.81 -7.47
C VAL A 33 9.30 -1.04 -8.15
N THR A 34 8.89 -1.50 -9.32
CA THR A 34 7.72 -0.97 -10.02
C THR A 34 6.70 -2.09 -10.14
N LEU A 35 5.50 -1.83 -9.67
CA LEU A 35 4.43 -2.83 -9.59
C LEU A 35 3.23 -2.40 -10.44
N ALA A 36 2.62 -3.37 -11.12
CA ALA A 36 1.31 -3.20 -11.73
C ALA A 36 0.27 -3.92 -10.88
N PHE A 37 -0.96 -3.43 -10.89
CA PHE A 37 -2.04 -3.99 -10.08
C PHE A 37 -3.21 -4.41 -10.95
N PRO A 38 -3.89 -5.55 -10.64
CA PRO A 38 -5.00 -6.03 -11.44
C PRO A 38 -6.11 -4.99 -11.55
N ASN A 39 -6.72 -4.91 -12.72
CA ASN A 39 -7.86 -4.04 -12.99
C ASN A 39 -7.54 -2.55 -12.84
N THR A 40 -6.28 -2.19 -12.91
CA THR A 40 -5.84 -0.79 -12.89
C THR A 40 -4.85 -0.54 -14.00
N HIS A 41 -4.59 0.74 -14.27
CA HIS A 41 -3.56 1.17 -15.21
C HIS A 41 -2.32 1.71 -14.50
N TYR A 42 -2.26 1.56 -13.18
CA TYR A 42 -1.16 2.12 -12.41
C TYR A 42 0.11 1.28 -12.53
N GLU A 43 1.23 1.97 -12.68
CA GLU A 43 2.56 1.38 -12.56
C GLU A 43 3.29 2.16 -11.47
N MET A 44 3.23 1.61 -10.28
CA MET A 44 3.68 2.32 -9.09
C MET A 44 5.12 1.96 -8.76
N THR A 45 5.96 2.99 -8.64
CA THR A 45 7.35 2.82 -8.24
C THR A 45 7.48 3.10 -6.75
N LEU A 46 8.07 2.16 -6.02
CA LEU A 46 8.18 2.21 -4.58
C LEU A 46 9.60 1.89 -4.15
N THR A 47 10.03 2.48 -3.05
CA THR A 47 11.31 2.11 -2.44
C THR A 47 11.19 0.71 -1.84
N ALA A 48 12.09 -0.19 -2.20
CA ALA A 48 12.08 -1.54 -1.66
C ALA A 48 12.69 -1.56 -0.27
N VAL A 49 11.98 -2.17 0.68
CA VAL A 49 12.47 -2.39 2.04
C VAL A 49 12.77 -3.87 2.18
N GLY A 50 14.03 -4.18 2.49
CA GLY A 50 14.49 -5.57 2.53
C GLY A 50 14.65 -6.17 1.15
N ASP A 51 14.88 -7.47 1.11
CA ASP A 51 15.09 -8.18 -0.14
C ASP A 51 13.77 -8.46 -0.84
N VAL A 52 13.74 -8.21 -2.13
CA VAL A 52 12.63 -8.60 -3.00
C VAL A 52 13.04 -9.86 -3.73
N LYS A 53 12.33 -10.94 -3.49
CA LYS A 53 12.68 -12.28 -3.98
C LYS A 53 11.78 -12.77 -5.09
N ALA A 54 11.25 -11.87 -5.87
CA ALA A 54 10.42 -12.22 -7.02
C ALA A 54 11.15 -11.88 -8.30
N ASP A 55 10.89 -12.65 -9.34
CA ASP A 55 11.39 -12.34 -10.66
C ASP A 55 10.49 -11.34 -11.36
N VAL A 56 11.07 -10.52 -12.22
CA VAL A 56 10.31 -9.61 -13.05
C VAL A 56 9.29 -10.41 -13.87
N GLY A 57 8.07 -9.91 -13.93
CA GLY A 57 6.96 -10.57 -14.60
C GLY A 57 6.14 -11.49 -13.71
N LYS A 58 6.56 -11.73 -12.50
CA LYS A 58 5.86 -12.62 -11.56
C LYS A 58 5.01 -11.83 -10.57
N ARG A 59 4.02 -12.53 -10.02
CA ARG A 59 3.17 -11.96 -8.97
C ARG A 59 3.97 -11.74 -7.70
N ILE A 60 3.62 -10.67 -7.00
CA ILE A 60 4.27 -10.32 -5.75
C ILE A 60 3.21 -9.80 -4.78
N ILE A 61 3.39 -10.11 -3.51
CA ILE A 61 2.47 -9.68 -2.44
C ILE A 61 3.29 -8.97 -1.39
N GLY A 62 2.79 -7.85 -0.93
CA GLY A 62 3.47 -7.13 0.12
C GLY A 62 2.66 -5.95 0.61
N ILE A 63 3.29 -5.12 1.42
CA ILE A 63 2.65 -3.95 2.02
C ILE A 63 3.25 -2.69 1.42
N ILE A 64 2.35 -1.84 0.90
CA ILE A 64 2.71 -0.49 0.45
C ILE A 64 2.50 0.44 1.64
N ARG A 65 3.55 1.12 2.06
CA ARG A 65 3.48 2.10 3.15
C ARG A 65 3.86 3.47 2.63
N ALA A 66 3.08 4.45 3.05
CA ALA A 66 3.32 5.84 2.69
C ALA A 66 3.12 6.72 3.91
N GLU A 67 3.75 7.88 3.90
CA GLU A 67 3.50 8.88 4.93
C GLU A 67 2.51 9.89 4.39
N ALA A 68 1.36 9.99 5.05
CA ALA A 68 0.31 10.92 4.66
C ALA A 68 0.58 12.25 5.36
N GLN A 69 0.94 13.25 4.59
CA GLN A 69 1.21 14.59 5.11
C GLN A 69 -0.08 15.32 5.46
N ARG A 70 -1.16 14.95 4.77
CA ARG A 70 -2.47 15.54 5.01
C ARG A 70 -3.53 14.55 4.55
N VAL A 71 -4.59 14.45 5.33
CA VAL A 71 -5.74 13.60 5.01
C VAL A 71 -6.98 14.46 5.01
N ASP A 72 -7.69 14.47 3.90
CA ASP A 72 -8.94 15.22 3.75
C ASP A 72 -10.10 14.27 3.50
N LEU A 73 -11.20 14.47 4.22
CA LEU A 73 -12.45 13.77 3.91
C LEU A 73 -13.00 14.30 2.60
N VAL A 74 -13.45 13.39 1.75
CA VAL A 74 -13.99 13.71 0.44
C VAL A 74 -15.42 13.23 0.37
N LYS A 75 -16.32 14.05 -0.13
CA LYS A 75 -17.73 13.68 -0.22
C LYS A 75 -18.04 12.81 -1.43
N THR A 76 -17.37 13.07 -2.54
CA THR A 76 -17.59 12.35 -3.78
C THR A 76 -16.29 12.21 -4.52
N GLY A 77 -16.28 11.33 -5.49
CA GLY A 77 -15.12 11.07 -6.31
C GLY A 77 -14.77 9.59 -6.30
N GLY A 78 -13.88 9.23 -7.17
CA GLY A 78 -13.45 7.86 -7.29
C GLY A 78 -12.20 7.58 -6.50
N ARG A 79 -11.75 6.36 -6.62
CA ARG A 79 -10.44 5.94 -6.11
C ARG A 79 -9.39 6.28 -7.16
N PHE A 80 -8.26 6.79 -6.70
CA PHE A 80 -7.17 7.05 -7.64
C PHE A 80 -5.83 7.16 -6.91
N VAL A 81 -4.78 7.00 -7.70
CA VAL A 81 -3.41 7.28 -7.30
C VAL A 81 -2.82 8.22 -8.34
N GLU A 82 -2.16 9.25 -7.92
CA GLU A 82 -1.45 10.17 -8.80
C GLU A 82 0.04 10.14 -8.48
N PRO A 83 0.90 10.06 -9.49
CA PRO A 83 0.60 9.90 -10.91
C PRO A 83 0.23 8.46 -11.26
N VAL A 84 -0.24 8.23 -12.48
CA VAL A 84 -0.55 6.88 -12.97
C VAL A 84 0.71 6.03 -13.05
N TYR A 85 1.82 6.64 -13.44
CA TYR A 85 3.12 5.99 -13.52
C TYR A 85 4.11 6.71 -12.62
N GLY A 86 4.82 5.95 -11.80
CA GLY A 86 5.88 6.49 -10.97
C GLY A 86 5.60 6.40 -9.48
N MET A 87 6.27 7.22 -8.70
CA MET A 87 6.12 7.23 -7.25
C MET A 87 4.81 7.91 -6.86
N PRO A 88 4.01 7.30 -5.95
CA PRO A 88 2.74 7.89 -5.56
C PRO A 88 2.96 9.20 -4.80
N ARG A 89 2.15 10.19 -5.12
CA ARG A 89 2.19 11.51 -4.48
C ARG A 89 0.85 11.89 -3.88
N ARG A 90 -0.24 11.32 -4.38
CA ARG A 90 -1.58 11.54 -3.85
C ARG A 90 -2.38 10.27 -4.03
N VAL A 91 -3.10 9.89 -2.99
CA VAL A 91 -3.92 8.67 -3.00
C VAL A 91 -5.31 9.02 -2.48
N GLN A 92 -6.33 8.66 -3.23
CA GLN A 92 -7.70 8.78 -2.77
C GLN A 92 -8.35 7.41 -2.76
N GLY A 93 -8.99 7.07 -1.68
CA GLY A 93 -9.64 5.80 -1.54
C GLY A 93 -10.47 5.69 -0.29
N SER A 94 -11.15 4.56 -0.16
CA SER A 94 -11.96 4.27 1.01
C SER A 94 -11.08 3.68 2.11
N ILE A 95 -11.31 4.12 3.34
CA ILE A 95 -10.63 3.52 4.48
C ILE A 95 -11.19 2.12 4.71
N ILE A 96 -10.32 1.13 4.74
CA ILE A 96 -10.71 -0.27 4.98
C ILE A 96 -10.21 -0.76 6.33
N ALA A 97 -9.27 -0.08 6.94
CA ALA A 97 -8.74 -0.43 8.27
C ALA A 97 -8.07 0.80 8.88
N ALA A 98 -8.02 0.82 10.20
CA ALA A 98 -7.28 1.85 10.94
C ALA A 98 -6.59 1.19 12.11
N ASP A 99 -5.37 1.63 12.39
CA ASP A 99 -4.58 1.16 13.53
C ASP A 99 -4.23 2.38 14.38
N ASN A 100 -4.90 2.52 15.51
CA ASN A 100 -4.72 3.68 16.37
C ASN A 100 -3.36 3.67 17.06
N THR A 101 -2.81 2.49 17.32
CA THR A 101 -1.50 2.37 17.95
C THR A 101 -0.39 2.81 17.01
N ALA A 102 -0.43 2.34 15.78
CA ALA A 102 0.54 2.73 14.76
C ALA A 102 0.24 4.09 14.13
N ASN A 103 -0.96 4.63 14.38
CA ASN A 103 -1.44 5.87 13.79
C ASN A 103 -1.49 5.81 12.26
N THR A 104 -2.04 4.70 11.75
CA THR A 104 -2.15 4.47 10.31
C THR A 104 -3.60 4.25 9.90
N ILE A 105 -3.90 4.60 8.66
CA ILE A 105 -5.14 4.21 8.00
C ILE A 105 -4.76 3.48 6.72
N THR A 106 -5.52 2.45 6.40
CA THR A 106 -5.30 1.70 5.16
C THR A 106 -6.39 2.09 4.17
N LEU A 107 -5.97 2.60 3.01
CA LEU A 107 -6.88 3.03 1.96
C LEU A 107 -6.91 2.00 0.84
N HIS A 108 -8.08 1.79 0.28
CA HIS A 108 -8.21 1.02 -0.95
C HIS A 108 -8.40 1.98 -2.13
N ALA A 109 -7.36 2.11 -2.92
CA ALA A 109 -7.31 3.03 -4.07
C ALA A 109 -7.07 2.28 -5.38
N GLY A 110 -7.63 1.08 -5.49
CA GLY A 110 -7.28 0.11 -6.53
C GLY A 110 -6.30 -0.93 -6.00
N MET A 111 -5.59 -0.61 -4.96
CA MET A 111 -4.74 -1.48 -4.16
C MET A 111 -4.71 -0.91 -2.73
N PRO A 112 -4.45 -1.74 -1.71
CA PRO A 112 -4.31 -1.23 -0.35
C PRO A 112 -3.02 -0.44 -0.19
N VAL A 113 -3.12 0.72 0.46
CA VAL A 113 -1.98 1.55 0.83
C VAL A 113 -2.10 1.89 2.30
N VAL A 114 -1.10 1.53 3.08
CA VAL A 114 -1.06 1.85 4.50
C VAL A 114 -0.43 3.23 4.66
N CYS A 115 -1.23 4.18 5.14
CA CYS A 115 -0.82 5.56 5.27
C CYS A 115 -0.62 5.92 6.73
N LYS A 116 0.60 6.29 7.09
CA LYS A 116 0.89 6.80 8.42
C LYS A 116 0.61 8.29 8.45
N LEU A 117 -0.19 8.72 9.42
CA LEU A 117 -0.51 10.14 9.58
C LEU A 117 0.67 10.84 10.25
N THR A 118 1.22 11.83 9.57
CA THR A 118 2.39 12.56 10.07
C THR A 118 2.05 13.97 10.53
N ASP A 119 0.87 14.49 10.19
CA ASP A 119 0.41 15.77 10.68
C ASP A 119 -0.01 15.62 12.15
N PRO A 120 0.60 16.32 13.10
CA PRO A 120 0.25 16.17 14.50
C PRO A 120 -1.18 16.59 14.83
N ARG A 121 -1.84 17.32 13.93
CA ARG A 121 -3.24 17.70 14.10
C ARG A 121 -4.21 16.62 13.69
N GLN A 122 -3.74 15.54 13.06
CA GLN A 122 -4.58 14.46 12.57
C GLN A 122 -4.13 13.13 13.15
N ARG A 123 -5.10 12.34 13.60
CA ARG A 123 -4.82 11.03 14.16
C ARG A 123 -5.77 10.01 13.57
N ALA A 124 -5.29 8.76 13.46
CA ALA A 124 -6.05 7.68 12.87
C ALA A 124 -7.39 7.46 13.58
N VAL A 125 -7.46 7.71 14.88
CA VAL A 125 -8.69 7.53 15.66
C VAL A 125 -9.84 8.41 15.16
N ALA A 126 -9.53 9.51 14.47
CA ALA A 126 -10.55 10.41 13.94
C ALA A 126 -11.17 9.92 12.62
N PHE A 127 -10.65 8.84 12.06
CA PHE A 127 -11.12 8.32 10.79
C PHE A 127 -11.70 6.92 10.97
N GLU A 128 -12.72 6.61 10.18
CA GLU A 128 -13.44 5.34 10.30
C GLU A 128 -13.48 4.60 8.97
N PRO A 129 -13.52 3.25 9.01
CA PRO A 129 -13.71 2.46 7.79
C PRO A 129 -14.96 2.91 7.03
N GLY A 130 -14.86 2.92 5.72
CA GLY A 130 -15.92 3.35 4.84
C GLY A 130 -15.84 4.81 4.42
N GLN A 131 -15.10 5.64 5.13
CA GLN A 131 -14.92 7.03 4.72
C GLN A 131 -14.02 7.11 3.49
N LEU A 132 -14.36 8.04 2.59
CA LEU A 132 -13.53 8.34 1.42
C LEU A 132 -12.60 9.49 1.79
N VAL A 133 -11.31 9.29 1.62
CA VAL A 133 -10.31 10.30 1.97
C VAL A 133 -9.30 10.46 0.84
N CYS A 134 -8.74 11.65 0.77
CA CYS A 134 -7.62 11.95 -0.12
C CYS A 134 -6.41 12.30 0.73
N CYS A 135 -5.29 11.62 0.47
CA CYS A 135 -4.06 11.82 1.21
C CYS A 135 -2.98 12.38 0.31
N GLU A 136 -2.30 13.42 0.76
CA GLU A 136 -1.05 13.84 0.15
C GLU A 136 0.06 12.99 0.74
N ILE A 137 0.87 12.41 -0.13
CA ILE A 137 1.87 11.41 0.23
C ILE A 137 3.26 12.04 0.11
N ALA A 138 4.04 11.88 1.18
CA ALA A 138 5.44 12.28 1.15
C ALA A 138 6.24 11.41 0.19
N PRO A 139 7.30 11.94 -0.42
CA PRO A 139 8.19 11.12 -1.24
C PRO A 139 8.75 9.95 -0.44
N GLY A 140 8.99 8.84 -1.11
CA GLY A 140 9.63 7.70 -0.48
C GLY A 140 8.67 6.62 0.02
N ALA A 141 7.47 6.53 -0.54
CA ALA A 141 6.59 5.41 -0.26
C ALA A 141 7.32 4.09 -0.51
N THR A 142 7.07 3.10 0.34
CA THR A 142 7.84 1.86 0.37
C THR A 142 7.00 0.65 0.05
N PHE A 143 7.69 -0.41 -0.36
CA PHE A 143 7.10 -1.74 -0.52
C PHE A 143 7.94 -2.74 0.27
N THR A 144 7.27 -3.53 1.10
CA THR A 144 7.88 -4.62 1.82
C THR A 144 7.22 -5.91 1.35
N GLN A 145 7.98 -6.78 0.71
CA GLN A 145 7.43 -8.05 0.25
C GLN A 145 7.07 -8.92 1.44
N LYS A 146 5.89 -9.52 1.38
CA LYS A 146 5.51 -10.52 2.37
C LYS A 146 6.25 -11.81 2.04
N ALA A 147 6.95 -12.35 3.03
CA ALA A 147 7.61 -13.63 2.85
C ALA A 147 6.57 -14.72 2.60
N PRO A 148 6.85 -15.69 1.70
CA PRO A 148 5.97 -16.83 1.52
C PRO A 148 5.79 -17.55 2.84
N ALA A 149 4.58 -18.05 3.10
CA ALA A 149 4.35 -18.82 4.30
C ALA A 149 5.12 -20.14 4.21
N ARG A 150 5.70 -20.55 5.31
CA ARG A 150 6.66 -21.64 5.30
C ARG A 150 6.07 -23.02 5.18
N ASP A 151 4.87 -23.16 5.63
CA ASP A 151 4.19 -24.44 5.58
C ASP A 151 3.73 -24.79 4.18
N GLU A 152 3.89 -23.88 3.28
CA GLU A 152 3.72 -24.23 1.90
C GLU A 152 4.85 -25.10 1.43
N ALA A 153 5.83 -25.18 2.22
CA ALA A 153 6.87 -26.13 1.93
C ALA A 153 6.32 -27.54 2.05
#